data_11fc9b031eaa5ff1d6db0f5368a842bc
#
_entry.id   11fc9b031eaa5ff1d6db0f5368a842bc
#
_cell.length_a   1.000
_cell.length_b   1.000
_cell.length_c   1.000
_cell.angle_alpha   90.00
_cell.angle_beta   90.00
_cell.angle_gamma   90.00
#
_symmetry.space_group_name_H-M   'P 1'
#
loop_
_entity.id
_entity.type
_entity.pdbx_description
1 polymer ?
#
loop_
_entity_poly.entity_id
_entity_poly.type
_entity_poly.pdbx_seq_one_letter_code
_entity_poly.pdbx_strand_id
1 'polypeptide(L)'
;MAEKIKIKVTIANRVYPLNINSANEEEGMRKAAKRINDLVARFEQDYAVNDKQDVLAMCALQFASALEINAINNDDDVKNATKKLMELNEMLVQKLD
;
A
#
# COMPACT_ATOMS: atom_id res chain seq x y z
N MET A 1 1.05 -26.90 7.46
CA MET A 1 1.81 -25.65 7.53
C MET A 1 1.65 -24.88 6.25
N ALA A 2 1.26 -23.64 6.35
CA ALA A 2 1.16 -22.81 5.17
C ALA A 2 2.58 -22.43 4.69
N GLU A 3 2.93 -22.85 3.50
CA GLU A 3 4.18 -22.44 2.91
C GLU A 3 4.07 -20.99 2.48
N LYS A 4 5.08 -20.20 2.85
CA LYS A 4 5.16 -18.82 2.39
C LYS A 4 5.60 -18.79 0.94
N ILE A 5 4.88 -18.05 0.13
CA ILE A 5 5.20 -17.85 -1.27
C ILE A 5 5.97 -16.55 -1.39
N LYS A 6 7.12 -16.60 -2.05
CA LYS A 6 7.89 -15.38 -2.32
C LYS A 6 7.49 -14.81 -3.67
N ILE A 7 7.16 -13.53 -3.67
CA ILE A 7 6.89 -12.80 -4.91
C ILE A 7 7.76 -11.56 -4.96
N LYS A 8 7.83 -10.97 -6.14
CA LYS A 8 8.54 -9.70 -6.34
C LYS A 8 7.54 -8.71 -6.91
N VAL A 9 7.53 -7.51 -6.34
CA VAL A 9 6.73 -6.41 -6.88
C VAL A 9 7.64 -5.24 -7.19
N THR A 10 7.32 -4.53 -8.25
CA THR A 10 8.08 -3.34 -8.64
C THR A 10 7.32 -2.11 -8.21
N ILE A 11 7.97 -1.24 -7.45
CA ILE A 11 7.41 0.02 -6.99
C ILE A 11 8.42 1.12 -7.28
N ALA A 12 8.01 2.12 -8.05
CA ALA A 12 8.87 3.27 -8.40
C ALA A 12 10.22 2.81 -8.96
N ASN A 13 10.18 1.84 -9.87
CA ASN A 13 11.33 1.28 -10.58
C ASN A 13 12.27 0.42 -9.75
N ARG A 14 11.90 0.09 -8.51
CA ARG A 14 12.67 -0.83 -7.68
C ARG A 14 11.87 -2.09 -7.40
N VAL A 15 12.59 -3.21 -7.35
CA VAL A 15 11.99 -4.53 -7.10
C VAL A 15 12.09 -4.84 -5.61
N TYR A 16 10.96 -5.25 -5.02
CA TYR A 16 10.89 -5.61 -3.61
C TYR A 16 10.40 -7.04 -3.47
N PRO A 17 11.15 -7.88 -2.74
CA PRO A 17 10.68 -9.23 -2.44
C PRO A 17 9.69 -9.20 -1.28
N LEU A 18 8.63 -9.96 -1.42
CA LEU A 18 7.58 -10.07 -0.39
C LEU A 18 7.25 -11.51 -0.13
N ASN A 19 6.93 -11.82 1.12
CA ASN A 19 6.43 -13.13 1.51
C ASN A 19 4.91 -13.05 1.66
N ILE A 20 4.21 -13.95 1.01
CA ILE A 20 2.75 -13.99 1.06
C ILE A 20 2.29 -15.39 1.43
N ASN A 21 1.02 -15.52 1.85
CA ASN A 21 0.49 -16.79 2.33
C ASN A 21 -0.50 -17.44 1.37
N SER A 22 -0.99 -16.73 0.36
CA SER A 22 -2.01 -17.25 -0.53
C SER A 22 -2.02 -16.52 -1.87
N ALA A 23 -2.69 -17.12 -2.86
CA ALA A 23 -2.89 -16.50 -4.16
C ALA A 23 -3.71 -15.21 -4.05
N ASN A 24 -4.66 -15.16 -3.12
CA ASN A 24 -5.45 -13.94 -2.91
C ASN A 24 -4.59 -12.79 -2.41
N GLU A 25 -3.64 -13.07 -1.52
CA GLU A 25 -2.71 -12.06 -1.07
C GLU A 25 -1.80 -11.59 -2.19
N GLU A 26 -1.36 -12.52 -3.05
CA GLU A 26 -0.55 -12.14 -4.20
C GLU A 26 -1.31 -11.16 -5.10
N GLU A 27 -2.55 -11.49 -5.43
CA GLU A 27 -3.38 -10.62 -6.26
C GLU A 27 -3.53 -9.23 -5.64
N GLY A 28 -3.80 -9.18 -4.33
CA GLY A 28 -3.95 -7.92 -3.61
C GLY A 28 -2.68 -7.09 -3.61
N MET A 29 -1.53 -7.73 -3.39
CA MET A 29 -0.25 -7.02 -3.40
C MET A 29 0.10 -6.48 -4.79
N ARG A 30 -0.20 -7.24 -5.84
CA ARG A 30 0.08 -6.79 -7.20
C ARG A 30 -0.84 -5.64 -7.60
N LYS A 31 -2.11 -5.68 -7.21
CA LYS A 31 -3.04 -4.57 -7.43
C LYS A 31 -2.61 -3.33 -6.66
N ALA A 32 -2.17 -3.51 -5.42
CA ALA A 32 -1.69 -2.39 -4.61
C ALA A 32 -0.46 -1.74 -5.23
N ALA A 33 0.50 -2.56 -5.69
CA ALA A 33 1.70 -2.05 -6.36
C ALA A 33 1.32 -1.27 -7.62
N LYS A 34 0.36 -1.77 -8.40
CA LYS A 34 -0.11 -1.08 -9.59
C LYS A 34 -0.71 0.28 -9.25
N ARG A 35 -1.53 0.36 -8.20
CA ARG A 35 -2.13 1.62 -7.77
C ARG A 35 -1.08 2.62 -7.34
N ILE A 36 -0.06 2.16 -6.61
CA ILE A 36 1.05 3.03 -6.21
C ILE A 36 1.79 3.54 -7.44
N ASN A 37 2.12 2.66 -8.38
CA ASN A 37 2.86 3.05 -9.58
C ASN A 37 2.06 4.01 -10.46
N ASP A 38 0.75 3.81 -10.59
CA ASP A 38 -0.11 4.73 -11.34
C ASP A 38 -0.11 6.12 -10.68
N LEU A 39 -0.16 6.16 -9.35
CA LEU A 39 -0.15 7.42 -8.62
C LEU A 39 1.21 8.11 -8.68
N VAL A 40 2.30 7.34 -8.60
CA VAL A 40 3.66 7.85 -8.79
C VAL A 40 3.77 8.54 -10.15
N ALA A 41 3.32 7.88 -11.21
CA ALA A 41 3.37 8.45 -12.56
C ALA A 41 2.58 9.74 -12.65
N ARG A 42 1.40 9.78 -12.03
CA ARG A 42 0.56 10.98 -12.03
C ARG A 42 1.24 12.14 -11.30
N PHE A 43 1.80 11.88 -10.13
CA PHE A 43 2.46 12.94 -9.37
C PHE A 43 3.70 13.46 -10.08
N GLU A 44 4.48 12.58 -10.71
CA GLU A 44 5.64 13.01 -11.46
C GLU A 44 5.24 13.88 -12.66
N GLN A 45 4.13 13.56 -13.30
CA GLN A 45 3.62 14.33 -14.43
C GLN A 45 3.04 15.67 -13.99
N ASP A 46 2.22 15.69 -12.95
CA ASP A 46 1.43 16.87 -12.55
C ASP A 46 2.26 17.88 -11.75
N TYR A 47 3.24 17.42 -10.98
CA TYR A 47 3.95 18.27 -10.03
C TYR A 47 5.43 18.42 -10.34
N ALA A 48 5.91 17.79 -11.41
CA ALA A 48 7.33 17.86 -11.83
C ALA A 48 8.31 17.53 -10.69
N VAL A 49 7.94 16.54 -9.86
CA VAL A 49 8.79 16.09 -8.75
C VAL A 49 9.76 15.05 -9.29
N ASN A 50 11.07 15.28 -9.08
CA ASN A 50 12.10 14.37 -9.60
C ASN A 50 12.58 13.36 -8.58
N ASP A 51 12.41 13.61 -7.30
CA ASP A 51 12.87 12.72 -6.24
C ASP A 51 11.82 11.64 -5.96
N LYS A 52 12.20 10.38 -6.22
CA LYS A 52 11.29 9.24 -6.02
C LYS A 52 10.84 9.11 -4.56
N GLN A 53 11.72 9.43 -3.61
CA GLN A 53 11.34 9.36 -2.20
C GLN A 53 10.24 10.35 -1.87
N ASP A 54 10.33 11.57 -2.40
CA ASP A 54 9.31 12.59 -2.18
C ASP A 54 7.98 12.18 -2.83
N VAL A 55 8.04 11.61 -4.03
CA VAL A 55 6.84 11.15 -4.72
C VAL A 55 6.17 10.02 -3.93
N LEU A 56 6.96 9.08 -3.42
CA LEU A 56 6.42 7.98 -2.63
C LEU A 56 5.83 8.48 -1.31
N ALA A 57 6.46 9.48 -0.68
CA ALA A 57 5.90 10.09 0.52
C ALA A 57 4.55 10.75 0.24
N MET A 58 4.40 11.41 -0.91
CA MET A 58 3.12 11.99 -1.33
C MET A 58 2.06 10.91 -1.53
N CYS A 59 2.44 9.79 -2.15
CA CYS A 59 1.53 8.65 -2.34
C CYS A 59 1.08 8.08 -1.00
N ALA A 60 2.02 7.89 -0.08
CA ALA A 60 1.71 7.35 1.23
C ALA A 60 0.76 8.27 1.99
N LEU A 61 1.02 9.58 1.93
CA LEU A 61 0.16 10.56 2.59
C LEU A 61 -1.25 10.55 2.00
N GLN A 62 -1.36 10.45 0.68
CA GLN A 62 -2.67 10.42 0.04
C GLN A 62 -3.47 9.19 0.45
N PHE A 63 -2.85 8.00 0.41
CA PHE A 63 -3.55 6.77 0.79
C PHE A 63 -3.93 6.77 2.27
N ALA A 64 -3.00 7.17 3.13
CA ALA A 64 -3.27 7.20 4.57
C ALA A 64 -4.33 8.25 4.93
N SER A 65 -4.26 9.43 4.32
CA SER A 65 -5.24 10.47 4.60
C SER A 65 -6.63 10.09 4.13
N ALA A 66 -6.75 9.39 3.02
CA ALA A 66 -8.05 8.91 2.54
C ALA A 66 -8.68 7.96 3.56
N LEU A 67 -7.90 7.05 4.14
CA LEU A 67 -8.37 6.14 5.17
C LEU A 67 -8.81 6.89 6.43
N GLU A 68 -8.02 7.87 6.87
CA GLU A 68 -8.34 8.65 8.06
C GLU A 68 -9.58 9.52 7.86
N ILE A 69 -9.71 10.16 6.70
CA ILE A 69 -10.89 10.98 6.39
C ILE A 69 -12.15 10.12 6.35
N ASN A 70 -12.07 8.94 5.75
CA ASN A 70 -13.22 8.02 5.72
C ASN A 70 -13.60 7.57 7.13
N ALA A 71 -12.61 7.34 8.00
CA ALA A 71 -12.86 6.95 9.38
C ALA A 71 -13.57 8.08 10.15
N ILE A 72 -13.18 9.34 9.93
CA ILE A 72 -13.82 10.49 10.57
C ILE A 72 -15.25 10.67 10.08
N ASN A 73 -15.49 10.47 8.78
CA ASN A 73 -16.81 10.70 8.17
C ASN A 73 -17.81 9.60 8.51
N ASN A 74 -17.37 8.43 8.92
CA ASN A 74 -18.23 7.30 9.24
C ASN A 74 -18.24 7.06 10.74
N ASP A 75 -19.01 7.86 11.48
CA ASP A 75 -19.06 7.80 12.95
C ASP A 75 -19.37 6.40 13.46
N ASP A 76 -20.29 5.70 12.80
CA ASP A 76 -20.67 4.35 13.22
C ASP A 76 -19.60 3.31 12.93
N ASP A 77 -18.68 3.61 12.01
CA ASP A 77 -17.65 2.67 11.55
C ASP A 77 -16.25 3.05 12.01
N VAL A 78 -16.08 4.08 12.83
CA VAL A 78 -14.77 4.55 13.27
C VAL A 78 -13.97 3.44 13.93
N LYS A 79 -14.60 2.67 14.82
CA LYS A 79 -13.92 1.56 15.49
C LYS A 79 -13.52 0.46 14.52
N ASN A 80 -14.37 0.16 13.55
CA ASN A 80 -14.10 -0.84 12.54
C ASN A 80 -12.99 -0.39 11.59
N ALA A 81 -12.98 0.88 11.19
CA ALA A 81 -11.96 1.42 10.33
C ALA A 81 -10.58 1.39 11.02
N THR A 82 -10.52 1.78 12.29
CA THR A 82 -9.28 1.72 13.07
C THR A 82 -8.77 0.29 13.17
N LYS A 83 -9.67 -0.66 13.43
CA LYS A 83 -9.31 -2.07 13.50
C LYS A 83 -8.75 -2.57 12.18
N LYS A 84 -9.39 -2.22 11.06
CA LYS A 84 -8.91 -2.60 9.73
C LYS A 84 -7.54 -2.02 9.42
N LEU A 85 -7.30 -0.78 9.81
CA LEU A 85 -5.99 -0.14 9.64
C LEU A 85 -4.90 -0.88 10.40
N MET A 86 -5.19 -1.26 11.64
CA MET A 86 -4.24 -2.01 12.45
C MET A 86 -3.97 -3.38 11.85
N GLU A 87 -5.00 -4.06 11.37
CA GLU A 87 -4.85 -5.35 10.70
C GLU A 87 -4.00 -5.25 9.44
N LEU A 88 -4.23 -4.22 8.63
CA LEU A 88 -3.42 -3.97 7.43
C LEU A 88 -1.96 -3.70 7.77
N ASN A 89 -1.72 -2.91 8.80
CA ASN A 89 -0.36 -2.63 9.26
C ASN A 89 0.36 -3.90 9.67
N GLU A 90 -0.30 -4.75 10.47
CA GLU A 90 0.27 -6.01 10.88
C GLU A 90 0.56 -6.91 9.68
N MET A 91 -0.35 -6.96 8.72
CA MET A 91 -0.14 -7.75 7.50
C MET A 91 1.06 -7.27 6.71
N LEU A 92 1.22 -5.95 6.56
CA LEU A 92 2.33 -5.38 5.81
C LEU A 92 3.66 -5.67 6.51
N VAL A 93 3.73 -5.51 7.83
CA VAL A 93 4.94 -5.80 8.58
C VAL A 93 5.33 -7.26 8.45
N GLN A 94 4.35 -8.17 8.48
CA GLN A 94 4.61 -9.60 8.33
C GLN A 94 5.07 -9.98 6.93
N LYS A 95 4.72 -9.21 5.90
CA LYS A 95 5.02 -9.55 4.52
C LYS A 95 6.33 -8.96 4.02
N LEU A 96 6.83 -7.94 4.67
CA LEU A 96 8.13 -7.37 4.32
C LEU A 96 9.25 -8.35 4.68
N ASP A 97 10.18 -8.51 3.76
CA ASP A 97 11.27 -9.47 3.91
C ASP A 97 12.46 -8.84 4.61
#